data_f5cdca01f01125f72aec916c6ef188d6
#
_entry.id   f5cdca01f01125f72aec916c6ef188d6
#
_cell.length_a   1.000
_cell.length_b   1.000
_cell.length_c   1.000
_cell.angle_alpha   90.00
_cell.angle_beta   90.00
_cell.angle_gamma   90.00
#
_symmetry.space_group_name_H-M   'P 1'
#
loop_
_entity.id
_entity.type
_entity.pdbx_description
1 polymer ?
#
loop_
_entity_poly.entity_id
_entity_poly.type
_entity_poly.pdbx_seq_one_letter_code
_entity_poly.pdbx_strand_id
1 'polypeptide(L)'
;AVRRERAAQISDSNTSADWNKVIVGYLTLLCVWLWQSPPSIADLLSESANLQVLIQPAAQTTGVDPLIQGLSAFVLGTAYEFNALQATSDQSDGVLTRQAMHPILHSRIGADQFSTRIQAVKNDARFAACAPETLEMVGKPQAHTAGRTVSPDIWFTWPFVEFWKDNYVRIQKSV
;
A
#
# COMPACT_ATOMS: atom_id res chain seq x y z
N ALA A 1 8.25 30.31 23.89
CA ALA A 1 7.36 29.15 23.86
C ALA A 1 6.93 28.81 22.43
N VAL A 2 6.24 29.68 21.69
CA VAL A 2 5.68 29.44 20.34
C VAL A 2 6.71 28.97 19.30
N ARG A 3 7.97 29.43 19.35
CA ARG A 3 9.02 28.99 18.42
C ARG A 3 9.50 27.56 18.66
N ARG A 4 9.50 27.12 19.93
CA ARG A 4 9.85 25.73 20.30
C ARG A 4 8.73 24.75 19.93
N GLU A 5 7.48 25.15 20.13
CA GLU A 5 6.31 24.34 19.75
C GLU A 5 6.21 24.16 18.23
N ARG A 6 6.45 25.22 17.44
CA ARG A 6 6.53 25.11 15.98
C ARG A 6 7.68 24.20 15.49
N ALA A 7 8.84 24.30 16.11
CA ALA A 7 9.98 23.43 15.77
C ALA A 7 9.70 21.95 16.11
N ALA A 8 9.05 21.66 17.23
CA ALA A 8 8.64 20.33 17.62
C ALA A 8 7.58 19.77 16.65
N GLN A 9 6.55 20.55 16.30
CA GLN A 9 5.53 20.15 15.34
C GLN A 9 6.10 19.86 13.94
N ILE A 10 7.08 20.63 13.47
CA ILE A 10 7.76 20.41 12.18
C ILE A 10 8.62 19.12 12.25
N SER A 11 9.28 18.87 13.36
CA SER A 11 10.04 17.63 13.57
C SER A 11 9.15 16.41 13.56
N ASP A 12 8.02 16.46 14.28
CA ASP A 12 7.06 15.36 14.34
C ASP A 12 6.39 15.08 12.99
N SER A 13 6.07 16.14 12.23
CA SER A 13 5.49 16.00 10.90
C SER A 13 6.47 15.39 9.88
N ASN A 14 7.74 15.75 9.94
CA ASN A 14 8.78 15.16 9.09
C ASN A 14 9.00 13.68 9.43
N THR A 15 9.07 13.34 10.72
CA THR A 15 9.21 11.95 11.16
C THR A 15 8.02 11.11 10.72
N SER A 16 6.81 11.62 10.81
CA SER A 16 5.59 10.94 10.34
C SER A 16 5.60 10.73 8.82
N ALA A 17 6.05 11.72 8.05
CA ALA A 17 6.17 11.62 6.59
C ALA A 17 7.20 10.55 6.19
N ASP A 18 8.33 10.48 6.87
CA ASP A 18 9.37 9.47 6.63
C ASP A 18 8.86 8.05 6.92
N TRP A 19 8.11 7.86 8.02
CA TRP A 19 7.48 6.58 8.34
C TRP A 19 6.43 6.17 7.31
N ASN A 20 5.60 7.09 6.84
CA ASN A 20 4.63 6.82 5.78
C ASN A 20 5.31 6.34 4.50
N LYS A 21 6.45 6.94 4.15
CA LYS A 21 7.26 6.53 2.99
C LYS A 21 7.79 5.11 3.13
N VAL A 22 8.29 4.75 4.31
CA VAL A 22 8.74 3.38 4.61
C VAL A 22 7.58 2.38 4.46
N ILE A 23 6.41 2.70 5.04
CA ILE A 23 5.22 1.84 4.95
C ILE A 23 4.77 1.70 3.49
N VAL A 24 4.73 2.79 2.73
CA VAL A 24 4.42 2.76 1.28
C VAL A 24 5.40 1.85 0.54
N GLY A 25 6.70 1.93 0.84
CA GLY A 25 7.72 1.04 0.27
C GLY A 25 7.45 -0.44 0.55
N TYR A 26 7.11 -0.81 1.78
CA TYR A 26 6.75 -2.19 2.12
C TYR A 26 5.45 -2.64 1.42
N LEU A 27 4.44 -1.79 1.37
CA LEU A 27 3.19 -2.12 0.70
C LEU A 27 3.38 -2.30 -0.82
N THR A 28 4.21 -1.48 -1.47
CA THR A 28 4.54 -1.66 -2.89
C THR A 28 5.26 -2.98 -3.14
N LEU A 29 6.18 -3.36 -2.26
CA LEU A 29 6.84 -4.66 -2.31
C LEU A 29 5.83 -5.81 -2.18
N LEU A 30 4.92 -5.74 -1.21
CA LEU A 30 3.87 -6.75 -1.03
C LEU A 30 2.94 -6.85 -2.24
N CYS A 31 2.55 -5.71 -2.86
CA CYS A 31 1.73 -5.72 -4.07
C CYS A 31 2.35 -6.59 -5.19
N VAL A 32 3.66 -6.47 -5.40
CA VAL A 32 4.37 -7.22 -6.44
C VAL A 32 4.65 -8.66 -6.01
N TRP A 33 5.07 -8.87 -4.75
CA TRP A 33 5.44 -10.19 -4.24
C TRP A 33 4.26 -11.17 -4.18
N LEU A 34 3.08 -10.67 -3.82
CA LEU A 34 1.87 -11.50 -3.74
C LEU A 34 1.19 -11.70 -5.10
N TRP A 35 1.58 -10.93 -6.11
CA TRP A 35 0.93 -10.99 -7.42
C TRP A 35 1.07 -12.37 -8.05
N GLN A 36 -0.08 -13.03 -8.29
CA GLN A 36 -0.16 -14.37 -8.86
C GLN A 36 0.70 -15.43 -8.12
N SER A 37 0.94 -15.23 -6.82
CA SER A 37 1.72 -16.14 -5.99
C SER A 37 0.89 -16.76 -4.86
N PRO A 38 0.12 -17.83 -5.12
CA PRO A 38 -0.66 -18.51 -4.09
C PRO A 38 0.16 -18.97 -2.86
N PRO A 39 1.41 -19.44 -2.99
CA PRO A 39 2.21 -19.77 -1.82
C PRO A 39 2.49 -18.57 -0.91
N SER A 40 2.90 -17.43 -1.49
CA SER A 40 3.15 -16.21 -0.71
C SER A 40 1.89 -15.67 -0.05
N ILE A 41 0.73 -15.84 -0.70
CA ILE A 41 -0.57 -15.49 -0.12
C ILE A 41 -0.90 -16.42 1.05
N ALA A 42 -0.65 -17.72 0.93
CA ALA A 42 -0.85 -18.67 2.01
C ALA A 42 0.01 -18.31 3.24
N ASP A 43 1.27 -17.94 3.03
CA ASP A 43 2.17 -17.49 4.09
C ASP A 43 1.66 -16.20 4.74
N LEU A 44 1.23 -15.21 3.95
CA LEU A 44 0.64 -13.97 4.47
C LEU A 44 -0.59 -14.24 5.35
N LEU A 45 -1.46 -15.16 4.90
CA LEU A 45 -2.74 -15.47 5.55
C LEU A 45 -2.61 -16.51 6.67
N SER A 46 -1.43 -17.09 6.88
CA SER A 46 -1.18 -18.06 7.95
C SER A 46 -1.35 -17.46 9.35
N GLU A 47 -1.12 -16.15 9.47
CA GLU A 47 -1.29 -15.42 10.72
C GLU A 47 -2.39 -14.35 10.58
N SER A 48 -3.41 -14.42 11.41
CA SER A 48 -4.53 -13.47 11.41
C SER A 48 -4.10 -12.03 11.70
N ALA A 49 -2.99 -11.85 12.41
CA ALA A 49 -2.40 -10.53 12.69
C ALA A 49 -2.00 -9.80 11.40
N ASN A 50 -1.47 -10.51 10.40
CA ASN A 50 -1.06 -9.92 9.13
C ASN A 50 -2.27 -9.32 8.38
N LEU A 51 -3.40 -10.04 8.38
CA LEU A 51 -4.63 -9.55 7.78
C LEU A 51 -5.16 -8.29 8.50
N GLN A 52 -5.12 -8.30 9.84
CA GLN A 52 -5.59 -7.19 10.65
C GLN A 52 -4.77 -5.90 10.42
N VAL A 53 -3.45 -6.03 10.29
CA VAL A 53 -2.54 -4.90 10.00
C VAL A 53 -2.88 -4.25 8.65
N LEU A 54 -3.36 -5.01 7.67
CA LEU A 54 -3.75 -4.49 6.35
C LEU A 54 -5.20 -3.95 6.35
N ILE A 55 -6.12 -4.61 7.06
CA ILE A 55 -7.52 -4.17 7.14
C ILE A 55 -7.62 -2.83 7.88
N GLN A 56 -6.88 -2.67 8.98
CA GLN A 56 -6.99 -1.47 9.81
C GLN A 56 -6.79 -0.17 9.01
N PRO A 57 -5.70 0.06 8.27
CA PRO A 57 -5.54 1.28 7.48
C PRO A 57 -6.56 1.39 6.34
N ALA A 58 -6.91 0.28 5.68
CA ALA A 58 -7.87 0.29 4.58
C ALA A 58 -9.29 0.67 5.04
N ALA A 59 -9.68 0.32 6.27
CA ALA A 59 -10.99 0.61 6.84
C ALA A 59 -11.08 2.01 7.47
N GLN A 60 -9.96 2.61 7.89
CA GLN A 60 -9.98 3.92 8.56
C GLN A 60 -10.38 5.04 7.59
N THR A 61 -11.25 5.95 8.05
CA THR A 61 -11.73 7.09 7.25
C THR A 61 -10.85 8.33 7.40
N THR A 62 -10.15 8.46 8.51
CA THR A 62 -9.33 9.65 8.85
C THR A 62 -8.02 9.24 9.53
N GLY A 63 -7.01 10.12 9.48
CA GLY A 63 -5.77 9.94 10.23
C GLY A 63 -4.74 9.01 9.59
N VAL A 64 -5.05 8.39 8.45
CA VAL A 64 -4.11 7.54 7.69
C VAL A 64 -3.87 8.14 6.32
N ASP A 65 -2.63 8.10 5.86
CA ASP A 65 -2.24 8.55 4.52
C ASP A 65 -3.04 7.79 3.43
N PRO A 66 -3.63 8.48 2.45
CA PRO A 66 -4.42 7.86 1.37
C PRO A 66 -3.66 6.81 0.57
N LEU A 67 -2.34 6.95 0.40
CA LEU A 67 -1.52 5.93 -0.26
C LEU A 67 -1.47 4.64 0.57
N ILE A 68 -1.30 4.75 1.89
CA ILE A 68 -1.28 3.58 2.78
C ILE A 68 -2.65 2.88 2.75
N GLN A 69 -3.75 3.65 2.78
CA GLN A 69 -5.10 3.09 2.69
C GLN A 69 -5.32 2.34 1.38
N GLY A 70 -4.97 2.96 0.26
CA GLY A 70 -5.21 2.39 -1.07
C GLY A 70 -4.30 1.20 -1.39
N LEU A 71 -3.02 1.26 -1.00
CA LEU A 71 -2.09 0.15 -1.17
C LEU A 71 -2.46 -1.03 -0.28
N SER A 72 -2.89 -0.79 0.96
CA SER A 72 -3.39 -1.86 1.84
C SER A 72 -4.63 -2.53 1.26
N ALA A 73 -5.57 -1.76 0.70
CA ALA A 73 -6.72 -2.30 0.00
C ALA A 73 -6.30 -3.13 -1.22
N PHE A 74 -5.33 -2.67 -2.01
CA PHE A 74 -4.83 -3.42 -3.15
C PHE A 74 -4.15 -4.74 -2.74
N VAL A 75 -3.33 -4.74 -1.69
CA VAL A 75 -2.71 -5.97 -1.14
C VAL A 75 -3.79 -6.96 -0.69
N LEU A 76 -4.81 -6.49 0.02
CA LEU A 76 -5.95 -7.32 0.44
C LEU A 76 -6.71 -7.91 -0.75
N GLY A 77 -6.97 -7.09 -1.77
CA GLY A 77 -7.63 -7.54 -3.00
C GLY A 77 -6.78 -8.52 -3.80
N THR A 78 -5.46 -8.33 -3.85
CA THR A 78 -4.52 -9.29 -4.45
C THR A 78 -4.53 -10.62 -3.71
N ALA A 79 -4.48 -10.57 -2.37
CA ALA A 79 -4.59 -11.77 -1.55
C ALA A 79 -5.93 -12.47 -1.75
N TYR A 80 -7.03 -11.74 -1.86
CA TYR A 80 -8.36 -12.29 -2.13
C TYR A 80 -8.46 -12.90 -3.53
N GLU A 81 -8.02 -12.20 -4.58
CA GLU A 81 -8.14 -12.62 -5.98
C GLU A 81 -7.34 -13.90 -6.28
N PHE A 82 -6.12 -13.98 -5.75
CA PHE A 82 -5.21 -15.11 -6.03
C PHE A 82 -5.13 -16.13 -4.89
N ASN A 83 -6.04 -16.06 -3.90
CA ASN A 83 -6.12 -17.05 -2.84
C ASN A 83 -6.61 -18.40 -3.40
N ALA A 84 -5.73 -19.37 -3.44
CA ALA A 84 -6.01 -20.74 -3.87
C ALA A 84 -6.27 -21.70 -2.70
N LEU A 85 -6.28 -21.21 -1.45
CA LEU A 85 -6.53 -22.02 -0.27
C LEU A 85 -7.96 -22.58 -0.30
N GLN A 86 -8.08 -23.89 -0.10
CA GLN A 86 -9.36 -24.58 -0.01
C GLN A 86 -9.53 -25.15 1.40
N ALA A 87 -10.75 -25.09 1.91
CA ALA A 87 -11.10 -25.79 3.15
C ALA A 87 -11.10 -27.29 2.87
N THR A 88 -10.17 -28.02 3.48
CA THR A 88 -10.21 -29.49 3.52
C THR A 88 -10.89 -29.92 4.81
N SER A 89 -11.60 -31.07 4.77
CA SER A 89 -12.38 -31.60 5.91
C SER A 89 -11.56 -31.80 7.19
N ASP A 90 -10.26 -31.98 7.09
CA ASP A 90 -9.35 -32.25 8.22
C ASP A 90 -8.64 -30.98 8.74
N GLN A 91 -8.75 -29.83 8.07
CA GLN A 91 -8.08 -28.56 8.44
C GLN A 91 -9.08 -27.40 8.53
N SER A 92 -10.25 -27.64 9.11
CA SER A 92 -11.29 -26.60 9.22
C SER A 92 -10.94 -25.45 10.18
N ASP A 93 -9.95 -25.62 11.07
CA ASP A 93 -9.56 -24.60 12.02
C ASP A 93 -8.34 -23.79 11.52
N GLY A 94 -8.61 -22.58 11.03
CA GLY A 94 -7.59 -21.55 10.81
C GLY A 94 -7.23 -21.21 9.38
N VAL A 95 -7.67 -21.97 8.36
CA VAL A 95 -7.36 -21.65 6.96
C VAL A 95 -8.29 -20.58 6.42
N LEU A 96 -7.73 -19.40 6.13
CA LEU A 96 -8.49 -18.28 5.58
C LEU A 96 -8.64 -18.41 4.07
N THR A 97 -9.68 -19.13 3.65
CA THR A 97 -10.05 -19.30 2.23
C THR A 97 -10.59 -18.00 1.62
N ARG A 98 -10.65 -17.93 0.27
CA ARG A 98 -11.29 -16.81 -0.44
C ARG A 98 -12.73 -16.58 0.03
N GLN A 99 -13.49 -17.66 0.25
CA GLN A 99 -14.89 -17.58 0.74
C GLN A 99 -14.98 -17.01 2.15
N ALA A 100 -14.02 -17.35 3.04
CA ALA A 100 -13.96 -16.81 4.39
C ALA A 100 -13.49 -15.35 4.42
N MET A 101 -12.63 -14.92 3.49
CA MET A 101 -12.18 -13.54 3.38
C MET A 101 -13.27 -12.58 2.92
N HIS A 102 -14.16 -12.99 2.02
CA HIS A 102 -15.18 -12.13 1.42
C HIS A 102 -16.04 -11.39 2.46
N PRO A 103 -16.71 -12.06 3.41
CA PRO A 103 -17.52 -11.38 4.41
C PRO A 103 -16.69 -10.48 5.33
N ILE A 104 -15.42 -10.80 5.57
CA ILE A 104 -14.52 -9.98 6.39
C ILE A 104 -14.23 -8.67 5.68
N LEU A 105 -13.81 -8.71 4.41
CA LEU A 105 -13.52 -7.52 3.63
C LEU A 105 -14.77 -6.66 3.44
N HIS A 106 -15.90 -7.29 3.11
CA HIS A 106 -17.16 -6.59 2.91
C HIS A 106 -17.68 -5.92 4.20
N SER A 107 -17.59 -6.58 5.36
CA SER A 107 -18.07 -6.03 6.63
C SER A 107 -17.13 -4.97 7.22
N ARG A 108 -15.81 -5.09 7.01
CA ARG A 108 -14.81 -4.21 7.61
C ARG A 108 -14.49 -3.00 6.76
N ILE A 109 -14.49 -3.14 5.44
CA ILE A 109 -14.13 -2.07 4.51
C ILE A 109 -15.36 -1.65 3.69
N GLY A 110 -16.11 -2.62 3.14
CA GLY A 110 -17.19 -2.38 2.18
C GLY A 110 -16.69 -2.19 0.76
N ALA A 111 -17.47 -2.68 -0.23
CA ALA A 111 -17.07 -2.69 -1.64
C ALA A 111 -16.82 -1.28 -2.22
N ASP A 112 -17.69 -0.32 -1.90
CA ASP A 112 -17.56 1.06 -2.39
C ASP A 112 -16.30 1.73 -1.83
N GLN A 113 -16.03 1.55 -0.55
CA GLN A 113 -14.87 2.13 0.10
C GLN A 113 -13.58 1.46 -0.39
N PHE A 114 -13.57 0.15 -0.56
CA PHE A 114 -12.47 -0.62 -1.15
C PHE A 114 -12.10 -0.08 -2.54
N SER A 115 -13.09 0.04 -3.42
CA SER A 115 -12.94 0.59 -4.76
C SER A 115 -12.39 2.03 -4.74
N THR A 116 -12.96 2.89 -3.89
CA THR A 116 -12.54 4.29 -3.75
C THR A 116 -11.09 4.41 -3.25
N ARG A 117 -10.66 3.55 -2.30
CA ARG A 117 -9.29 3.55 -1.79
C ARG A 117 -8.28 3.21 -2.88
N ILE A 118 -8.55 2.19 -3.68
CA ILE A 118 -7.69 1.81 -4.80
C ILE A 118 -7.62 2.96 -5.82
N GLN A 119 -8.77 3.56 -6.16
CA GLN A 119 -8.80 4.69 -7.09
C GLN A 119 -8.02 5.92 -6.58
N ALA A 120 -8.01 6.16 -5.26
CA ALA A 120 -7.30 7.26 -4.66
C ALA A 120 -5.78 7.21 -4.89
N VAL A 121 -5.17 6.02 -4.93
CA VAL A 121 -3.74 5.86 -5.26
C VAL A 121 -3.41 6.42 -6.64
N LYS A 122 -4.23 6.11 -7.64
CA LYS A 122 -4.03 6.60 -9.01
C LYS A 122 -4.07 8.12 -9.08
N ASN A 123 -4.90 8.75 -8.26
CA ASN A 123 -5.15 10.19 -8.25
C ASN A 123 -4.20 10.94 -7.30
N ASP A 124 -3.36 10.23 -6.54
CA ASP A 124 -2.39 10.85 -5.63
C ASP A 124 -1.26 11.54 -6.42
N ALA A 125 -0.94 12.78 -6.04
CA ALA A 125 0.07 13.57 -6.71
C ALA A 125 1.45 12.91 -6.70
N ARG A 126 1.79 12.19 -5.62
CA ARG A 126 3.08 11.47 -5.47
C ARG A 126 3.17 10.30 -6.45
N PHE A 127 2.04 9.62 -6.69
CA PHE A 127 1.97 8.54 -7.68
C PHE A 127 2.01 9.09 -9.11
N ALA A 128 1.27 10.17 -9.38
CA ALA A 128 1.21 10.81 -10.68
C ALA A 128 2.53 11.49 -11.09
N ALA A 129 3.32 11.95 -10.12
CA ALA A 129 4.63 12.58 -10.36
C ALA A 129 5.73 11.60 -10.76
N CYS A 130 5.51 10.27 -10.61
CA CYS A 130 6.50 9.28 -11.00
C CYS A 130 6.57 9.18 -12.53
N ALA A 131 7.77 9.35 -13.08
CA ALA A 131 8.08 9.25 -14.51
C ALA A 131 9.20 8.24 -14.76
N PRO A 132 9.39 7.75 -16.00
CA PRO A 132 10.47 6.81 -16.33
C PRO A 132 11.84 7.30 -15.88
N GLU A 133 12.07 8.61 -15.98
CA GLU A 133 13.36 9.26 -15.68
C GLU A 133 13.58 9.51 -14.18
N THR A 134 12.60 9.22 -13.34
CA THR A 134 12.65 9.54 -11.89
C THR A 134 13.87 8.90 -11.20
N LEU A 135 14.25 7.69 -11.57
CA LEU A 135 15.43 7.00 -11.04
C LEU A 135 16.75 7.54 -11.59
N GLU A 136 16.78 8.02 -12.84
CA GLU A 136 17.96 8.59 -13.46
C GLU A 136 18.36 9.92 -12.82
N MET A 137 17.40 10.66 -12.27
CA MET A 137 17.64 11.93 -11.60
C MET A 137 18.39 11.75 -10.28
N VAL A 138 18.30 10.59 -9.64
CA VAL A 138 19.00 10.28 -8.36
C VAL A 138 20.49 10.08 -8.55
N GLY A 139 20.90 9.56 -9.71
CA GLY A 139 22.31 9.25 -10.00
C GLY A 139 23.11 10.40 -10.61
N LYS A 140 22.50 11.49 -11.02
CA LYS A 140 23.19 12.65 -11.63
C LYS A 140 23.67 13.59 -10.53
N PRO A 141 24.98 13.92 -10.46
CA PRO A 141 25.44 14.98 -9.57
C PRO A 141 24.76 16.29 -9.97
N GLN A 142 23.83 16.76 -9.13
CA GLN A 142 23.22 18.06 -9.32
C GLN A 142 24.31 19.12 -9.19
N ALA A 143 24.45 19.98 -10.21
CA ALA A 143 25.32 21.14 -10.15
C ALA A 143 24.99 21.93 -8.88
N HIS A 144 26.02 22.12 -8.04
CA HIS A 144 25.92 22.82 -6.76
C HIS A 144 25.44 24.25 -6.95
N THR A 145 24.15 24.46 -6.98
CA THR A 145 23.58 25.80 -6.76
C THR A 145 23.23 25.91 -5.27
N ALA A 146 24.08 26.64 -4.57
CA ALA A 146 23.89 27.13 -3.21
C ALA A 146 23.22 26.17 -2.18
N GLY A 147 24.00 25.24 -1.65
CA GLY A 147 23.87 24.88 -0.22
C GLY A 147 22.75 23.94 0.22
N ARG A 148 21.91 23.41 -0.65
CA ARG A 148 20.88 22.44 -0.27
C ARG A 148 20.68 21.39 -1.36
N THR A 149 21.28 20.22 -1.17
CA THR A 149 20.95 19.03 -1.97
C THR A 149 19.53 18.59 -1.61
N VAL A 150 18.54 19.03 -2.39
CA VAL A 150 17.20 18.46 -2.31
C VAL A 150 17.25 17.12 -3.03
N SER A 151 17.36 16.04 -2.27
CA SER A 151 17.14 14.70 -2.81
C SER A 151 15.71 14.63 -3.33
N PRO A 152 15.47 14.12 -4.55
CA PRO A 152 14.12 13.98 -5.06
C PRO A 152 13.30 13.08 -4.12
N ASP A 153 12.09 13.50 -3.79
CA ASP A 153 11.18 12.76 -2.90
C ASP A 153 10.53 11.62 -3.68
N ILE A 154 11.28 10.49 -3.80
CA ILE A 154 10.85 9.31 -4.55
C ILE A 154 9.97 8.44 -3.66
N TRP A 155 8.71 8.25 -4.08
CA TRP A 155 7.72 7.40 -3.43
C TRP A 155 7.53 6.08 -4.16
N PHE A 156 7.66 6.08 -5.50
CA PHE A 156 7.41 4.95 -6.36
C PHE A 156 8.51 4.80 -7.42
N THR A 157 8.69 3.60 -7.91
CA THR A 157 9.48 3.33 -9.11
C THR A 157 8.55 3.27 -10.33
N TRP A 158 9.06 3.64 -11.50
CA TRP A 158 8.27 3.58 -12.73
C TRP A 158 7.73 2.18 -13.05
N PRO A 159 8.50 1.09 -12.93
CA PRO A 159 7.98 -0.26 -13.14
C PRO A 159 6.79 -0.61 -12.22
N PHE A 160 6.77 -0.10 -10.97
CA PHE A 160 5.62 -0.30 -10.09
C PHE A 160 4.40 0.49 -10.57
N VAL A 161 4.59 1.70 -11.07
CA VAL A 161 3.49 2.52 -11.60
C VAL A 161 2.86 1.87 -12.84
N GLU A 162 3.66 1.28 -13.73
CA GLU A 162 3.18 0.51 -14.88
C GLU A 162 2.43 -0.74 -14.41
N PHE A 163 3.04 -1.54 -13.54
CA PHE A 163 2.39 -2.70 -12.93
C PHE A 163 1.02 -2.35 -12.33
N TRP A 164 0.94 -1.24 -11.58
CA TRP A 164 -0.31 -0.79 -10.99
C TRP A 164 -1.35 -0.43 -12.05
N LYS A 165 -0.97 0.38 -13.05
CA LYS A 165 -1.88 0.82 -14.12
C LYS A 165 -2.49 -0.34 -14.89
N ASP A 166 -1.73 -1.40 -15.11
CA ASP A 166 -2.18 -2.59 -15.82
C ASP A 166 -3.14 -3.46 -15.00
N ASN A 167 -3.04 -3.40 -13.68
CA ASN A 167 -3.64 -4.41 -12.81
C ASN A 167 -4.70 -3.88 -11.84
N TYR A 168 -4.72 -2.57 -11.53
CA TYR A 168 -5.60 -2.02 -10.48
C TYR A 168 -7.09 -2.25 -10.74
N VAL A 169 -7.54 -2.21 -12.00
CA VAL A 169 -8.95 -2.40 -12.37
C VAL A 169 -9.41 -3.82 -12.05
N ARG A 170 -8.54 -4.82 -12.25
CA ARG A 170 -8.84 -6.21 -11.91
C ARG A 170 -9.07 -6.35 -10.41
N ILE A 171 -8.14 -5.82 -9.62
CA ILE A 171 -8.22 -5.90 -8.16
C ILE A 171 -9.39 -5.07 -7.61
N GLN A 172 -9.64 -3.90 -8.17
CA GLN A 172 -10.78 -3.05 -7.78
C GLN A 172 -12.13 -3.76 -7.92
N LYS A 173 -12.25 -4.67 -8.87
CA LYS A 173 -13.48 -5.41 -9.16
C LYS A 173 -13.55 -6.78 -8.47
N SER A 174 -12.52 -7.20 -7.74
CA SER A 174 -12.43 -8.55 -7.19
C SER A 174 -13.24 -8.72 -5.90
N VAL A 175 -13.45 -7.67 -5.13
CA VAL A 175 -14.19 -7.60 -3.86
C VAL A 175 -15.53 -6.81 -4.02
#